data_d760b7478a65b2ed3a78b68dc1ad1506
#
_entry.id   d760b7478a65b2ed3a78b68dc1ad1506
#
_cell.length_a   1.000
_cell.length_b   1.000
_cell.length_c   1.000
_cell.angle_alpha   90.00
_cell.angle_beta   90.00
_cell.angle_gamma   90.00
#
_symmetry.space_group_name_H-M   'P 1'
#
loop_
_entity.id
_entity.type
_entity.pdbx_description
1 polymer ?
#
loop_
_entity_poly.entity_id
_entity_poly.type
_entity_poly.pdbx_seq_one_letter_code
_entity_poly.pdbx_strand_id
1 'polypeptide(L)'
;RLGRAALLPLALIAAWLAYRLVPYVPSIDLQAFKDSLKPILNDPLDPLACSRDAAGWTLTAFLLREAWSGARIDRFLPLLLASVFALEILIVSNGIDRADLVGAAVATALWFGALGRMPRPEWALLALLAGTIAVGGLSPLTVRAEVAPFQWMPFSGFLGGSMYLNAQSALEKTFLYGSLVFLAQRVLRGRTRGTVVAMAFVGLIEVSQTRLIDHSPEITDPLLVLLASLAIFILEREDAARAAAPPAVQPPGPKPEATAPLAAAIRPPRARRQQI
;
A
#
# COMPACT_ATOMS: atom_id res chain seq x y z
N ARG A 1 4.03 -18.00 1.00
CA ARG A 1 5.16 -17.46 1.77
C ARG A 1 5.39 -16.02 1.34
N LEU A 2 5.81 -15.14 2.28
CA LEU A 2 6.22 -13.77 1.94
C LEU A 2 7.41 -13.82 0.98
N GLY A 3 7.41 -12.93 -0.02
CA GLY A 3 8.51 -12.79 -0.98
C GLY A 3 9.79 -12.31 -0.30
N ARG A 4 10.93 -12.48 -0.97
CA ARG A 4 12.23 -11.99 -0.47
C ARG A 4 12.32 -10.47 -0.36
N ALA A 5 11.47 -9.74 -1.08
CA ALA A 5 11.38 -8.28 -1.10
C ALA A 5 9.95 -7.83 -0.75
N ALA A 6 9.39 -8.33 0.34
CA ALA A 6 7.99 -8.10 0.70
C ALA A 6 7.77 -6.82 1.52
N LEU A 7 8.80 -6.31 2.22
CA LEU A 7 8.64 -5.18 3.15
C LEU A 7 8.13 -3.92 2.44
N LEU A 8 8.73 -3.57 1.31
CA LEU A 8 8.34 -2.37 0.57
C LEU A 8 6.91 -2.43 0.03
N PRO A 9 6.50 -3.48 -0.73
CA PRO A 9 5.10 -3.60 -1.15
C PRO A 9 4.11 -3.55 0.01
N LEU A 10 4.41 -4.20 1.13
CA LEU A 10 3.55 -4.18 2.33
C LEU A 10 3.48 -2.81 2.97
N ALA A 11 4.59 -2.07 3.05
CA ALA A 11 4.61 -0.71 3.59
C ALA A 11 3.76 0.24 2.72
N LEU A 12 3.84 0.12 1.39
CA LEU A 12 3.02 0.91 0.48
C LEU A 12 1.52 0.55 0.61
N ILE A 13 1.18 -0.73 0.66
CA ILE A 13 -0.21 -1.16 0.92
C ILE A 13 -0.70 -0.60 2.26
N ALA A 14 0.13 -0.68 3.31
CA ALA A 14 -0.22 -0.16 4.62
C ALA A 14 -0.45 1.36 4.59
N ALA A 15 0.36 2.13 3.85
CA ALA A 15 0.15 3.56 3.67
C ALA A 15 -1.18 3.88 2.96
N TRP A 16 -1.52 3.11 1.90
CA TRP A 16 -2.81 3.25 1.22
C TRP A 16 -4.00 2.94 2.12
N LEU A 17 -3.96 1.81 2.82
CA LEU A 17 -5.02 1.42 3.74
C LEU A 17 -5.14 2.39 4.92
N ALA A 18 -4.00 2.86 5.43
CA ALA A 18 -3.98 3.87 6.47
C ALA A 18 -4.60 5.18 5.99
N TYR A 19 -4.26 5.66 4.77
CA TYR A 19 -4.89 6.82 4.16
C TYR A 19 -6.42 6.68 4.09
N ARG A 20 -6.91 5.52 3.64
CA ARG A 20 -8.34 5.23 3.51
C ARG A 20 -9.09 5.22 4.84
N LEU A 21 -8.46 4.79 5.91
CA LEU A 21 -9.08 4.56 7.21
C LEU A 21 -8.89 5.72 8.22
N VAL A 22 -8.29 6.85 7.82
CA VAL A 22 -8.21 8.05 8.67
C VAL A 22 -9.64 8.58 8.90
N PRO A 23 -10.07 8.94 10.15
CA PRO A 23 -9.30 9.20 11.37
C PRO A 23 -9.12 8.01 12.33
N TYR A 24 -9.42 6.78 11.97
CA TYR A 24 -9.33 5.58 12.80
C TYR A 24 -10.25 5.58 14.04
N VAL A 25 -11.27 6.40 14.05
CA VAL A 25 -12.23 6.51 15.18
C VAL A 25 -13.49 5.71 14.82
N PRO A 26 -13.65 4.49 15.35
CA PRO A 26 -14.84 3.71 15.07
C PRO A 26 -16.07 4.27 15.79
N SER A 27 -17.22 4.20 15.15
CA SER A 27 -18.52 4.49 15.75
C SER A 27 -19.51 3.37 15.43
N ILE A 28 -20.30 3.03 16.42
CA ILE A 28 -21.44 2.10 16.29
C ILE A 28 -22.77 2.85 16.27
N ASP A 29 -22.75 4.18 16.10
CA ASP A 29 -23.95 4.99 16.00
C ASP A 29 -24.64 4.77 14.66
N LEU A 30 -25.92 4.42 14.68
CA LEU A 30 -26.73 4.21 13.48
C LEU A 30 -26.81 5.46 12.58
N GLN A 31 -26.73 6.67 13.18
CA GLN A 31 -26.75 7.90 12.42
C GLN A 31 -25.42 8.08 11.65
N ALA A 32 -24.27 7.82 12.30
CA ALA A 32 -22.97 7.84 11.65
C ALA A 32 -22.91 6.85 10.47
N PHE A 33 -23.46 5.65 10.65
CA PHE A 33 -23.57 4.66 9.59
C PHE A 33 -24.38 5.14 8.38
N LYS A 34 -25.54 5.78 8.63
CA LYS A 34 -26.36 6.36 7.57
C LYS A 34 -25.63 7.51 6.86
N ASP A 35 -24.92 8.34 7.63
CA ASP A 35 -24.20 9.49 7.08
C ASP A 35 -23.02 9.04 6.21
N SER A 36 -22.35 7.93 6.54
CA SER A 36 -21.28 7.33 5.72
C SER A 36 -21.77 6.79 4.37
N LEU A 37 -23.06 6.47 4.22
CA LEU A 37 -23.64 5.98 2.98
C LEU A 37 -24.33 7.06 2.13
N LYS A 38 -24.65 8.22 2.71
CA LYS A 38 -25.32 9.33 2.01
C LYS A 38 -24.56 9.81 0.76
N PRO A 39 -23.23 9.92 0.75
CA PRO A 39 -22.48 10.40 -0.42
C PRO A 39 -22.72 9.53 -1.65
N ILE A 40 -22.95 8.23 -1.50
CA ILE A 40 -23.29 7.33 -2.63
C ILE A 40 -24.53 7.82 -3.38
N LEU A 41 -25.52 8.39 -2.68
CA LEU A 41 -26.79 8.79 -3.29
C LEU A 41 -26.77 10.27 -3.72
N ASN A 42 -26.09 11.12 -2.98
CA ASN A 42 -26.24 12.57 -3.10
C ASN A 42 -25.08 13.23 -3.88
N ASP A 43 -23.86 12.68 -3.77
CA ASP A 43 -22.71 13.34 -4.36
C ASP A 43 -22.57 13.02 -5.85
N PRO A 44 -22.19 14.03 -6.68
CA PRO A 44 -21.90 13.75 -8.07
C PRO A 44 -20.65 12.88 -8.21
N LEU A 45 -20.57 12.14 -9.32
CA LEU A 45 -19.36 11.38 -9.62
C LEU A 45 -18.19 12.37 -9.89
N ASP A 46 -17.16 12.32 -9.05
CA ASP A 46 -15.91 13.03 -9.28
C ASP A 46 -14.95 12.17 -10.12
N PRO A 47 -14.67 12.53 -11.38
CA PRO A 47 -13.77 11.78 -12.23
C PRO A 47 -12.33 11.73 -11.72
N LEU A 48 -11.89 12.78 -11.01
CA LEU A 48 -10.55 12.87 -10.46
C LEU A 48 -10.38 11.90 -9.28
N ALA A 49 -11.31 11.92 -8.33
CA ALA A 49 -11.36 10.95 -7.24
C ALA A 49 -11.44 9.51 -7.78
N CYS A 50 -12.34 9.27 -8.75
CA CYS A 50 -12.47 7.96 -9.40
C CYS A 50 -11.15 7.47 -10.03
N SER A 51 -10.42 8.36 -10.73
CA SER A 51 -9.12 8.00 -11.34
C SER A 51 -8.06 7.67 -10.29
N ARG A 52 -8.04 8.41 -9.18
CA ARG A 52 -7.14 8.18 -8.04
C ARG A 52 -7.42 6.83 -7.38
N ASP A 53 -8.67 6.53 -7.11
CA ASP A 53 -9.06 5.26 -6.50
C ASP A 53 -8.82 4.08 -7.44
N ALA A 54 -9.12 4.23 -8.73
CA ALA A 54 -8.80 3.22 -9.72
C ALA A 54 -7.29 2.92 -9.79
N ALA A 55 -6.45 3.95 -9.78
CA ALA A 55 -5.00 3.78 -9.76
C ALA A 55 -4.52 3.15 -8.44
N GLY A 56 -5.00 3.63 -7.29
CA GLY A 56 -4.63 3.16 -5.97
C GLY A 56 -4.94 1.67 -5.77
N TRP A 57 -6.14 1.24 -6.10
CA TRP A 57 -6.53 -0.16 -5.98
C TRP A 57 -5.88 -1.08 -7.01
N THR A 58 -5.64 -0.59 -8.23
CA THR A 58 -4.88 -1.35 -9.24
C THR A 58 -3.43 -1.57 -8.79
N LEU A 59 -2.79 -0.53 -8.24
CA LEU A 59 -1.46 -0.63 -7.63
C LEU A 59 -1.46 -1.57 -6.43
N THR A 60 -2.46 -1.50 -5.58
CA THR A 60 -2.60 -2.40 -4.43
C THR A 60 -2.65 -3.86 -4.88
N ALA A 61 -3.38 -4.17 -5.95
CA ALA A 61 -3.41 -5.53 -6.52
C ALA A 61 -2.02 -5.97 -7.03
N PHE A 62 -1.28 -5.07 -7.68
CA PHE A 62 0.09 -5.33 -8.11
C PHE A 62 1.03 -5.57 -6.94
N LEU A 63 0.98 -4.70 -5.92
CA LEU A 63 1.81 -4.79 -4.71
C LEU A 63 1.50 -6.07 -3.91
N LEU A 64 0.23 -6.50 -3.83
CA LEU A 64 -0.14 -7.78 -3.24
C LEU A 64 0.54 -8.94 -3.96
N ARG A 65 0.54 -8.93 -5.29
CA ARG A 65 1.22 -9.96 -6.10
C ARG A 65 2.74 -9.97 -5.86
N GLU A 66 3.35 -8.80 -5.73
CA GLU A 66 4.79 -8.66 -5.45
C GLU A 66 5.17 -9.11 -4.04
N ALA A 67 4.34 -8.82 -3.03
CA ALA A 67 4.61 -9.17 -1.64
C ALA A 67 4.60 -10.69 -1.40
N TRP A 68 3.81 -11.46 -2.15
CA TRP A 68 3.67 -12.91 -1.97
C TRP A 68 4.20 -13.68 -3.17
N SER A 69 5.39 -14.27 -3.03
CA SER A 69 5.98 -15.10 -4.08
C SER A 69 5.25 -16.45 -4.20
N GLY A 70 4.84 -16.78 -5.41
CA GLY A 70 4.25 -18.08 -5.74
C GLY A 70 2.77 -18.27 -5.39
N ALA A 71 2.13 -17.27 -4.77
CA ALA A 71 0.70 -17.30 -4.50
C ALA A 71 0.00 -16.16 -5.25
N ARG A 72 -1.16 -16.44 -5.82
CA ARG A 72 -2.00 -15.42 -6.47
C ARG A 72 -2.90 -14.72 -5.44
N ILE A 73 -2.26 -14.04 -4.49
CA ILE A 73 -2.95 -13.28 -3.42
C ILE A 73 -3.76 -12.10 -4.01
N ASP A 74 -3.35 -11.60 -5.17
CA ASP A 74 -4.09 -10.60 -5.95
C ASP A 74 -5.57 -10.99 -6.21
N ARG A 75 -5.91 -12.29 -6.19
CA ARG A 75 -7.29 -12.79 -6.29
C ARG A 75 -8.19 -12.35 -5.12
N PHE A 76 -7.58 -12.05 -3.99
CA PHE A 76 -8.30 -11.57 -2.80
C PHE A 76 -8.57 -10.06 -2.81
N LEU A 77 -8.19 -9.35 -3.89
CA LEU A 77 -8.48 -7.93 -4.04
C LEU A 77 -9.97 -7.58 -3.80
N PRO A 78 -10.96 -8.30 -4.35
CA PRO A 78 -12.37 -8.00 -4.08
C PRO A 78 -12.74 -8.15 -2.60
N LEU A 79 -12.17 -9.14 -1.91
CA LEU A 79 -12.38 -9.33 -0.48
C LEU A 79 -11.73 -8.21 0.33
N LEU A 80 -10.52 -7.78 -0.05
CA LEU A 80 -9.84 -6.64 0.58
C LEU A 80 -10.66 -5.37 0.39
N LEU A 81 -11.14 -5.09 -0.82
CA LEU A 81 -12.02 -3.95 -1.12
C LEU A 81 -13.27 -3.97 -0.24
N ALA A 82 -13.99 -5.10 -0.21
CA ALA A 82 -15.19 -5.25 0.62
C ALA A 82 -14.88 -5.03 2.11
N SER A 83 -13.73 -5.53 2.59
CA SER A 83 -13.30 -5.36 3.99
C SER A 83 -12.98 -3.90 4.32
N VAL A 84 -12.28 -3.20 3.42
CA VAL A 84 -11.94 -1.79 3.63
C VAL A 84 -13.19 -0.92 3.60
N PHE A 85 -14.07 -1.10 2.64
CA PHE A 85 -15.34 -0.36 2.58
C PHE A 85 -16.21 -0.64 3.82
N ALA A 86 -16.27 -1.88 4.29
CA ALA A 86 -16.96 -2.20 5.54
C ALA A 86 -16.36 -1.47 6.74
N LEU A 87 -15.04 -1.32 6.80
CA LEU A 87 -14.35 -0.56 7.85
C LEU A 87 -14.59 0.94 7.71
N GLU A 88 -14.56 1.49 6.51
CA GLU A 88 -14.83 2.92 6.25
C GLU A 88 -16.20 3.35 6.74
N ILE A 89 -17.23 2.51 6.54
CA ILE A 89 -18.59 2.77 7.03
C ILE A 89 -18.63 2.85 8.57
N LEU A 90 -17.75 2.13 9.27
CA LEU A 90 -17.68 2.11 10.72
C LEU A 90 -16.85 3.27 11.31
N ILE A 91 -16.15 4.04 10.48
CA ILE A 91 -15.28 5.14 10.92
C ILE A 91 -16.04 6.46 10.83
N VAL A 92 -15.98 7.23 11.91
CA VAL A 92 -16.61 8.57 11.99
C VAL A 92 -16.03 9.50 10.94
N SER A 93 -16.92 10.28 10.30
CA SER A 93 -16.54 11.27 9.28
C SER A 93 -15.83 10.68 8.04
N ASN A 94 -15.89 9.37 7.90
CA ASN A 94 -15.46 8.70 6.68
C ASN A 94 -16.71 8.20 5.93
N GLY A 95 -16.80 8.44 4.65
CA GLY A 95 -17.98 8.09 3.83
C GLY A 95 -17.53 7.47 2.53
N ILE A 96 -18.33 6.55 2.03
CA ILE A 96 -18.13 5.96 0.70
C ILE A 96 -18.93 6.79 -0.29
N ASP A 97 -18.30 7.28 -1.33
CA ASP A 97 -18.93 7.99 -2.42
C ASP A 97 -19.03 7.13 -3.70
N ARG A 98 -19.58 7.74 -4.76
CA ARG A 98 -19.69 7.07 -6.07
C ARG A 98 -18.34 6.85 -6.71
N ALA A 99 -17.38 7.75 -6.50
CA ALA A 99 -16.06 7.65 -7.09
C ALA A 99 -15.27 6.47 -6.49
N ASP A 100 -15.42 6.21 -5.20
CA ASP A 100 -14.84 5.04 -4.52
C ASP A 100 -15.30 3.73 -5.15
N LEU A 101 -16.63 3.57 -5.31
CA LEU A 101 -17.23 2.35 -5.86
C LEU A 101 -16.85 2.16 -7.33
N VAL A 102 -16.94 3.22 -8.14
CA VAL A 102 -16.59 3.16 -9.57
C VAL A 102 -15.09 2.96 -9.73
N GLY A 103 -14.25 3.66 -8.95
CA GLY A 103 -12.81 3.48 -8.94
C GLY A 103 -12.38 2.06 -8.60
N ALA A 104 -12.99 1.46 -7.57
CA ALA A 104 -12.74 0.07 -7.19
C ALA A 104 -13.19 -0.93 -8.26
N ALA A 105 -14.34 -0.68 -8.89
CA ALA A 105 -14.84 -1.51 -10.00
C ALA A 105 -13.90 -1.43 -11.22
N VAL A 106 -13.47 -0.21 -11.59
CA VAL A 106 -12.51 0.03 -12.67
C VAL A 106 -11.18 -0.66 -12.37
N ALA A 107 -10.64 -0.51 -11.16
CA ALA A 107 -9.42 -1.17 -10.74
C ALA A 107 -9.52 -2.70 -10.88
N THR A 108 -10.61 -3.27 -10.41
CA THR A 108 -10.88 -4.71 -10.50
C THR A 108 -10.95 -5.17 -11.97
N ALA A 109 -11.66 -4.42 -12.81
CA ALA A 109 -11.76 -4.71 -14.24
C ALA A 109 -10.41 -4.59 -14.96
N LEU A 110 -9.64 -3.52 -14.69
CA LEU A 110 -8.29 -3.32 -15.25
C LEU A 110 -7.34 -4.43 -14.84
N TRP A 111 -7.34 -4.79 -13.55
CA TRP A 111 -6.43 -5.81 -13.04
C TRP A 111 -6.75 -7.18 -13.60
N PHE A 112 -7.97 -7.68 -13.42
CA PHE A 112 -8.33 -9.02 -13.86
C PHE A 112 -8.57 -9.13 -15.37
N GLY A 113 -8.96 -8.03 -16.02
CA GLY A 113 -9.17 -7.96 -17.46
C GLY A 113 -7.87 -7.94 -18.27
N ALA A 114 -6.90 -7.13 -17.84
CA ALA A 114 -5.71 -6.84 -18.63
C ALA A 114 -4.40 -6.93 -17.84
N LEU A 115 -4.17 -6.03 -16.87
CA LEU A 115 -2.87 -5.80 -16.24
C LEU A 115 -2.33 -7.02 -15.49
N GLY A 116 -3.19 -7.75 -14.77
CA GLY A 116 -2.81 -8.97 -14.06
C GLY A 116 -2.34 -10.11 -14.96
N ARG A 117 -2.66 -10.05 -16.27
CA ARG A 117 -2.23 -11.03 -17.28
C ARG A 117 -0.98 -10.58 -18.02
N MET A 118 -0.60 -9.31 -17.94
CA MET A 118 0.61 -8.80 -18.61
C MET A 118 1.87 -9.35 -17.95
N PRO A 119 2.87 -9.73 -18.75
CA PRO A 119 4.16 -10.21 -18.22
C PRO A 119 4.97 -9.09 -17.55
N ARG A 120 4.74 -7.84 -17.95
CA ARG A 120 5.41 -6.64 -17.43
C ARG A 120 4.44 -5.48 -17.31
N PRO A 121 3.54 -5.49 -16.32
CA PRO A 121 2.55 -4.44 -16.15
C PRO A 121 3.13 -3.11 -15.65
N GLU A 122 4.41 -3.09 -15.20
CA GLU A 122 5.04 -1.94 -14.53
C GLU A 122 5.01 -0.68 -15.39
N TRP A 123 5.15 -0.78 -16.74
CA TRP A 123 5.04 0.37 -17.64
C TRP A 123 3.64 0.97 -17.65
N ALA A 124 2.63 0.13 -17.76
CA ALA A 124 1.24 0.56 -17.76
C ALA A 124 0.83 1.15 -16.40
N LEU A 125 1.28 0.53 -15.31
CA LEU A 125 1.05 1.03 -13.96
C LEU A 125 1.76 2.36 -13.71
N LEU A 126 3.00 2.51 -14.19
CA LEU A 126 3.74 3.77 -14.10
C LEU A 126 3.02 4.88 -14.87
N ALA A 127 2.53 4.59 -16.09
CA ALA A 127 1.78 5.56 -16.89
C ALA A 127 0.45 5.94 -16.23
N LEU A 128 -0.30 4.95 -15.70
CA LEU A 128 -1.54 5.18 -14.96
C LEU A 128 -1.30 6.08 -13.75
N LEU A 129 -0.31 5.74 -12.92
CA LEU A 129 0.02 6.48 -11.70
C LEU A 129 0.52 7.89 -12.02
N ALA A 130 1.45 8.02 -12.98
CA ALA A 130 1.95 9.33 -13.39
C ALA A 130 0.83 10.21 -13.97
N GLY A 131 -0.07 9.64 -14.77
CA GLY A 131 -1.26 10.32 -15.26
C GLY A 131 -2.16 10.80 -14.13
N THR A 132 -2.44 9.94 -13.15
CA THR A 132 -3.25 10.30 -11.98
C THR A 132 -2.61 11.41 -11.16
N ILE A 133 -1.30 11.34 -10.89
CA ILE A 133 -0.57 12.38 -10.16
C ILE A 133 -0.57 13.70 -10.96
N ALA A 134 -0.35 13.66 -12.26
CA ALA A 134 -0.35 14.86 -13.10
C ALA A 134 -1.73 15.51 -13.15
N VAL A 135 -2.80 14.73 -13.39
CA VAL A 135 -4.15 15.25 -13.44
C VAL A 135 -4.55 15.81 -12.07
N GLY A 136 -4.27 15.10 -10.98
CA GLY A 136 -4.55 15.56 -9.62
C GLY A 136 -3.76 16.80 -9.24
N GLY A 137 -2.47 16.85 -9.56
CA GLY A 137 -1.62 18.00 -9.24
C GLY A 137 -1.83 19.23 -10.11
N LEU A 138 -2.45 19.09 -11.29
CA LEU A 138 -2.70 20.21 -12.20
C LEU A 138 -4.19 20.64 -12.25
N SER A 139 -5.08 19.92 -11.60
CA SER A 139 -6.52 20.24 -11.59
C SER A 139 -6.87 21.19 -10.43
N PRO A 140 -7.67 22.24 -10.65
CA PRO A 140 -8.21 22.70 -11.93
C PRO A 140 -7.16 23.41 -12.79
N LEU A 141 -7.21 23.20 -14.12
CA LEU A 141 -6.30 23.83 -15.08
C LEU A 141 -6.63 25.31 -15.33
N THR A 142 -6.97 26.02 -14.27
CA THR A 142 -7.32 27.43 -14.34
C THR A 142 -6.07 28.28 -14.16
N VAL A 143 -5.67 28.98 -15.23
CA VAL A 143 -4.45 29.80 -15.27
C VAL A 143 -4.66 31.10 -14.53
N ARG A 144 -3.74 31.47 -13.65
CA ARG A 144 -3.72 32.80 -12.99
C ARG A 144 -2.96 33.84 -13.85
N ALA A 145 -3.36 35.12 -13.68
CA ALA A 145 -2.71 36.20 -14.39
C ALA A 145 -1.27 36.46 -13.89
N GLU A 146 -1.05 36.34 -12.59
CA GLU A 146 0.25 36.57 -11.97
C GLU A 146 0.84 35.21 -11.46
N VAL A 147 2.16 35.07 -11.57
CA VAL A 147 2.86 33.88 -11.12
C VAL A 147 2.90 33.83 -9.59
N ALA A 148 2.46 32.73 -8.99
CA ALA A 148 2.60 32.55 -7.55
C ALA A 148 4.07 32.40 -7.13
N PRO A 149 4.45 32.90 -5.97
CA PRO A 149 5.78 32.68 -5.44
C PRO A 149 5.94 31.16 -5.11
N PHE A 150 7.09 30.62 -5.48
CA PHE A 150 7.43 29.23 -5.14
C PHE A 150 7.92 29.16 -3.70
N GLN A 151 7.36 28.24 -2.91
CA GLN A 151 7.72 28.04 -1.50
C GLN A 151 8.94 27.14 -1.38
N TRP A 152 10.08 27.73 -1.01
CA TRP A 152 11.34 26.99 -0.85
C TRP A 152 11.51 26.36 0.54
N MET A 153 10.68 26.77 1.54
CA MET A 153 10.71 26.16 2.86
C MET A 153 9.97 24.82 2.84
N PRO A 154 10.67 23.69 3.05
CA PRO A 154 10.04 22.39 3.06
C PRO A 154 9.01 22.28 4.19
N PHE A 155 7.91 21.59 3.93
CA PHE A 155 6.85 21.30 4.89
C PHE A 155 6.13 22.51 5.47
N SER A 156 6.27 23.70 4.87
CA SER A 156 5.59 24.92 5.35
C SER A 156 4.06 24.77 5.35
N GLY A 157 3.49 24.12 4.35
CA GLY A 157 2.07 23.79 4.27
C GLY A 157 1.61 22.82 5.37
N PHE A 158 2.46 21.90 5.79
CA PHE A 158 2.16 20.94 6.87
C PHE A 158 2.13 21.61 8.25
N LEU A 159 2.87 22.70 8.45
CA LEU A 159 2.93 23.39 9.75
C LEU A 159 1.74 24.31 9.99
N GLY A 160 1.05 24.76 8.93
CA GLY A 160 -0.03 25.73 9.00
C GLY A 160 -1.45 25.19 8.95
N GLY A 161 -1.65 23.88 8.78
CA GLY A 161 -2.95 23.26 8.57
C GLY A 161 -3.49 22.42 9.72
N SER A 162 -4.63 21.76 9.47
CA SER A 162 -5.16 20.73 10.37
C SER A 162 -4.22 19.52 10.39
N MET A 163 -3.81 19.10 11.59
CA MET A 163 -2.96 17.91 11.78
C MET A 163 -3.59 16.66 11.14
N TYR A 164 -4.91 16.56 11.16
CA TYR A 164 -5.67 15.50 10.53
C TYR A 164 -5.50 15.47 9.01
N LEU A 165 -5.75 16.61 8.32
CA LEU A 165 -5.61 16.71 6.87
C LEU A 165 -4.16 16.52 6.43
N ASN A 166 -3.20 17.00 7.21
CA ASN A 166 -1.79 16.84 6.93
C ASN A 166 -1.35 15.37 7.06
N ALA A 167 -1.84 14.65 8.09
CA ALA A 167 -1.55 13.22 8.24
C ALA A 167 -2.15 12.40 7.10
N GLN A 168 -3.38 12.70 6.70
CA GLN A 168 -4.04 12.05 5.57
C GLN A 168 -3.27 12.29 4.26
N SER A 169 -2.92 13.55 3.98
CA SER A 169 -2.11 13.91 2.81
C SER A 169 -0.72 13.23 2.82
N ALA A 170 -0.08 13.16 3.99
CA ALA A 170 1.22 12.48 4.11
C ALA A 170 1.14 10.99 3.77
N LEU A 171 0.09 10.30 4.22
CA LEU A 171 -0.13 8.88 3.91
C LEU A 171 -0.42 8.67 2.42
N GLU A 172 -1.28 9.49 1.83
CA GLU A 172 -1.57 9.47 0.39
C GLU A 172 -0.29 9.70 -0.44
N LYS A 173 0.45 10.76 -0.15
CA LYS A 173 1.71 11.10 -0.85
C LYS A 173 2.77 10.01 -0.64
N THR A 174 2.84 9.39 0.53
CA THR A 174 3.74 8.26 0.79
C THR A 174 3.42 7.09 -0.14
N PHE A 175 2.14 6.76 -0.30
CA PHE A 175 1.73 5.71 -1.23
C PHE A 175 1.99 6.09 -2.68
N LEU A 176 1.55 7.27 -3.13
CA LEU A 176 1.66 7.71 -4.52
C LEU A 176 3.13 7.88 -4.95
N TYR A 177 3.92 8.63 -4.18
CA TYR A 177 5.32 8.89 -4.53
C TYR A 177 6.21 7.68 -4.29
N GLY A 178 5.94 6.91 -3.23
CA GLY A 178 6.63 5.64 -3.00
C GLY A 178 6.41 4.65 -4.14
N SER A 179 5.18 4.52 -4.60
CA SER A 179 4.83 3.66 -5.75
C SER A 179 5.42 4.20 -7.06
N LEU A 180 5.41 5.53 -7.26
CA LEU A 180 6.01 6.18 -8.43
C LEU A 180 7.51 5.87 -8.52
N VAL A 181 8.25 6.06 -7.42
CA VAL A 181 9.69 5.77 -7.35
C VAL A 181 9.94 4.28 -7.57
N PHE A 182 9.20 3.42 -6.89
CA PHE A 182 9.33 1.97 -7.03
C PHE A 182 9.16 1.49 -8.48
N LEU A 183 8.10 1.95 -9.14
CA LEU A 183 7.84 1.61 -10.54
C LEU A 183 8.88 2.23 -11.48
N ALA A 184 9.24 3.51 -11.29
CA ALA A 184 10.23 4.18 -12.11
C ALA A 184 11.61 3.51 -12.04
N GLN A 185 12.05 3.09 -10.84
CA GLN A 185 13.31 2.37 -10.66
C GLN A 185 13.32 1.01 -11.38
N ARG A 186 12.20 0.28 -11.37
CA ARG A 186 12.05 -1.00 -12.08
C ARG A 186 12.04 -0.81 -13.60
N VAL A 187 11.23 0.13 -14.06
CA VAL A 187 11.04 0.42 -15.50
C VAL A 187 12.33 0.94 -16.13
N LEU A 188 13.02 1.88 -15.49
CA LEU A 188 14.27 2.47 -15.97
C LEU A 188 15.50 1.65 -15.59
N ARG A 189 15.32 0.51 -14.94
CA ARG A 189 16.38 -0.43 -14.55
C ARG A 189 17.55 0.23 -13.82
N GLY A 190 17.25 1.15 -12.92
CA GLY A 190 18.27 1.85 -12.14
C GLY A 190 17.67 2.74 -11.05
N ARG A 191 18.19 2.60 -9.83
CA ARG A 191 17.72 3.36 -8.68
C ARG A 191 17.84 4.87 -8.90
N THR A 192 19.03 5.34 -9.19
CA THR A 192 19.30 6.77 -9.40
C THR A 192 18.48 7.34 -10.56
N ARG A 193 18.43 6.64 -11.70
CA ARG A 193 17.66 7.07 -12.87
C ARG A 193 16.18 7.17 -12.53
N GLY A 194 15.60 6.15 -11.90
CA GLY A 194 14.20 6.12 -11.51
C GLY A 194 13.86 7.26 -10.54
N THR A 195 14.71 7.48 -9.54
CA THR A 195 14.52 8.57 -8.56
C THR A 195 14.61 9.95 -9.22
N VAL A 196 15.63 10.19 -10.04
CA VAL A 196 15.80 11.49 -10.72
C VAL A 196 14.63 11.80 -11.65
N VAL A 197 14.17 10.81 -12.42
CA VAL A 197 13.01 10.99 -13.32
C VAL A 197 11.73 11.25 -12.52
N ALA A 198 11.47 10.50 -11.45
CA ALA A 198 10.31 10.71 -10.59
C ALA A 198 10.35 12.09 -9.91
N MET A 199 11.51 12.49 -9.39
CA MET A 199 11.70 13.81 -8.77
C MET A 199 11.54 14.95 -9.77
N ALA A 200 12.10 14.82 -10.98
CA ALA A 200 11.95 15.80 -12.05
C ALA A 200 10.49 15.91 -12.50
N PHE A 201 9.78 14.79 -12.61
CA PHE A 201 8.36 14.77 -12.97
C PHE A 201 7.50 15.50 -11.93
N VAL A 202 7.65 15.18 -10.65
CA VAL A 202 6.89 15.86 -9.58
C VAL A 202 7.30 17.33 -9.48
N GLY A 203 8.60 17.63 -9.56
CA GLY A 203 9.09 19.02 -9.58
C GLY A 203 8.54 19.85 -10.75
N LEU A 204 8.35 19.22 -11.93
CA LEU A 204 7.73 19.91 -13.07
C LEU A 204 6.26 20.24 -12.81
N ILE A 205 5.52 19.35 -12.13
CA ILE A 205 4.14 19.62 -11.69
C ILE A 205 4.13 20.83 -10.74
N GLU A 206 4.99 20.85 -9.72
CA GLU A 206 5.10 21.94 -8.75
C GLU A 206 5.44 23.29 -9.42
N VAL A 207 6.39 23.29 -10.36
CA VAL A 207 6.71 24.48 -11.13
C VAL A 207 5.51 24.93 -11.99
N SER A 208 4.77 24.00 -12.58
CA SER A 208 3.57 24.30 -13.37
C SER A 208 2.47 24.93 -12.51
N GLN A 209 2.34 24.50 -11.25
CA GLN A 209 1.36 25.04 -10.28
C GLN A 209 1.58 26.53 -9.97
N THR A 210 2.79 27.08 -10.19
CA THR A 210 3.04 28.53 -10.06
C THR A 210 2.13 29.36 -10.97
N ARG A 211 1.60 28.77 -12.04
CA ARG A 211 0.71 29.42 -13.02
C ARG A 211 -0.77 29.04 -12.82
N LEU A 212 -1.09 28.17 -11.84
CA LEU A 212 -2.45 27.69 -11.63
C LEU A 212 -3.09 28.34 -10.40
N ILE A 213 -4.41 28.58 -10.46
CA ILE A 213 -5.20 29.05 -9.33
C ILE A 213 -5.39 27.89 -8.35
N ASP A 214 -5.57 28.21 -7.07
CA ASP A 214 -5.83 27.26 -5.98
C ASP A 214 -4.69 26.25 -5.70
N HIS A 215 -3.49 26.54 -6.19
CA HIS A 215 -2.30 25.77 -5.89
C HIS A 215 -1.27 26.59 -5.11
N SER A 216 -0.54 25.90 -4.21
CA SER A 216 0.56 26.45 -3.43
C SER A 216 1.83 25.64 -3.75
N PRO A 217 2.56 26.05 -4.82
CA PRO A 217 3.74 25.29 -5.28
C PRO A 217 4.84 25.32 -4.24
N GLU A 218 5.35 24.14 -3.85
CA GLU A 218 6.38 24.01 -2.81
C GLU A 218 7.41 22.93 -3.13
N ILE A 219 8.59 23.05 -2.51
CA ILE A 219 9.68 22.09 -2.66
C ILE A 219 9.39 20.74 -1.96
N THR A 220 8.35 20.68 -1.14
CA THR A 220 8.03 19.50 -0.29
C THR A 220 7.81 18.24 -1.11
N ASP A 221 7.06 18.30 -2.19
CA ASP A 221 6.70 17.12 -2.97
C ASP A 221 7.91 16.47 -3.68
N PRO A 222 8.79 17.18 -4.38
CA PRO A 222 10.06 16.63 -4.85
C PRO A 222 10.94 16.05 -3.73
N LEU A 223 10.95 16.67 -2.54
CA LEU A 223 11.66 16.14 -1.38
C LEU A 223 11.05 14.85 -0.85
N LEU A 224 9.72 14.73 -0.84
CA LEU A 224 9.04 13.49 -0.46
C LEU A 224 9.39 12.34 -1.41
N VAL A 225 9.55 12.60 -2.71
CA VAL A 225 10.05 11.61 -3.69
C VAL A 225 11.45 11.13 -3.32
N LEU A 226 12.35 12.06 -2.92
CA LEU A 226 13.71 11.70 -2.49
C LEU A 226 13.68 10.87 -1.19
N LEU A 227 12.87 11.27 -0.21
CA LEU A 227 12.69 10.53 1.05
C LEU A 227 12.10 9.13 0.81
N ALA A 228 11.12 9.01 -0.11
CA ALA A 228 10.59 7.72 -0.52
C ALA A 228 11.68 6.83 -1.13
N SER A 229 12.53 7.39 -1.99
CA SER A 229 13.67 6.63 -2.57
C SER A 229 14.65 6.16 -1.50
N LEU A 230 14.93 6.98 -0.50
CA LEU A 230 15.78 6.61 0.63
C LEU A 230 15.13 5.50 1.48
N ALA A 231 13.85 5.62 1.78
CA ALA A 231 13.09 4.59 2.51
C ALA A 231 13.10 3.25 1.75
N ILE A 232 12.87 3.27 0.43
CA ILE A 232 12.97 2.08 -0.44
C ILE A 232 14.36 1.45 -0.32
N PHE A 233 15.42 2.27 -0.37
CA PHE A 233 16.79 1.78 -0.24
C PHE A 233 17.04 1.07 1.09
N ILE A 234 16.55 1.63 2.19
CA ILE A 234 16.71 1.05 3.53
C ILE A 234 15.94 -0.28 3.61
N LEU A 235 14.67 -0.31 3.17
CA LEU A 235 13.82 -1.51 3.20
C LEU A 235 14.40 -2.65 2.35
N GLU A 236 14.91 -2.35 1.16
CA GLU A 236 15.56 -3.34 0.30
C GLU A 236 16.84 -3.91 0.92
N ARG A 237 17.62 -3.09 1.64
CA ARG A 237 18.80 -3.57 2.37
C ARG A 237 18.42 -4.49 3.53
N GLU A 238 17.35 -4.18 4.26
CA GLU A 238 16.85 -5.03 5.33
C GLU A 238 16.32 -6.37 4.79
N ASP A 239 15.59 -6.35 3.68
CA ASP A 239 15.11 -7.57 3.03
C ASP A 239 16.28 -8.44 2.56
N ALA A 240 17.33 -7.84 1.99
CA ALA A 240 18.54 -8.55 1.60
C ALA A 240 19.28 -9.15 2.81
N ALA A 241 19.39 -8.39 3.90
CA ALA A 241 20.03 -8.87 5.14
C ALA A 241 19.25 -10.04 5.77
N ARG A 242 17.92 -9.96 5.79
CA ARG A 242 17.05 -11.05 6.27
C ARG A 242 17.18 -12.31 5.41
N ALA A 243 17.29 -12.13 4.09
CA ALA A 243 17.47 -13.24 3.16
C ALA A 243 18.83 -13.94 3.30
N ALA A 244 19.87 -13.20 3.73
CA ALA A 244 21.23 -13.69 3.95
C ALA A 244 21.43 -14.30 5.34
N ALA A 245 20.54 -14.05 6.30
CA ALA A 245 20.64 -14.59 7.64
C ALA A 245 20.55 -16.14 7.62
N PRO A 246 21.48 -16.85 8.29
CA PRO A 246 21.39 -18.30 8.39
C PRO A 246 20.08 -18.70 9.08
N PRO A 247 19.47 -19.84 8.70
CA PRO A 247 18.26 -20.32 9.35
C PRO A 247 18.52 -20.41 10.86
N ALA A 248 17.61 -19.83 11.65
CA ALA A 248 17.70 -19.89 13.10
C ALA A 248 17.96 -21.33 13.52
N VAL A 249 19.08 -21.57 14.18
CA VAL A 249 19.41 -22.89 14.75
C VAL A 249 18.27 -23.22 15.70
N GLN A 250 17.42 -24.16 15.29
CA GLN A 250 16.42 -24.68 16.20
C GLN A 250 17.15 -25.19 17.45
N PRO A 251 16.75 -24.75 18.66
CA PRO A 251 17.33 -25.30 19.87
C PRO A 251 17.20 -26.84 19.77
N PRO A 252 18.25 -27.58 20.12
CA PRO A 252 18.19 -29.04 20.07
C PRO A 252 16.94 -29.47 20.81
N GLY A 253 16.05 -30.20 20.10
CA GLY A 253 14.82 -30.73 20.67
C GLY A 253 15.18 -31.48 21.97
N PRO A 254 14.27 -31.56 22.97
CA PRO A 254 14.54 -32.28 24.20
C PRO A 254 15.04 -33.66 23.82
N LYS A 255 16.25 -33.99 24.30
CA LYS A 255 16.80 -35.34 24.15
C LYS A 255 15.70 -36.30 24.55
N PRO A 256 15.38 -37.33 23.72
CA PRO A 256 14.45 -38.36 24.16
C PRO A 256 15.00 -38.90 25.47
N GLU A 257 14.27 -38.70 26.56
CA GLU A 257 14.55 -39.36 27.83
C GLU A 257 14.64 -40.84 27.49
N ALA A 258 15.80 -41.42 27.78
CA ALA A 258 16.01 -42.82 27.63
C ALA A 258 14.98 -43.54 28.53
N THR A 259 13.84 -43.90 27.94
CA THR A 259 12.90 -44.80 28.57
C THR A 259 13.67 -46.10 28.84
N ALA A 260 14.17 -46.21 30.06
CA ALA A 260 14.71 -47.47 30.54
C ALA A 260 13.67 -48.57 30.28
N PRO A 261 14.07 -49.74 29.72
CA PRO A 261 13.13 -50.82 29.46
C PRO A 261 12.67 -51.42 30.78
N LEU A 262 11.52 -51.00 31.27
CA LEU A 262 10.83 -51.60 32.41
C LEU A 262 10.07 -52.87 31.97
N ALA A 263 10.76 -53.80 31.32
CA ALA A 263 10.17 -55.02 30.82
C ALA A 263 11.08 -56.24 31.05
N ALA A 264 11.53 -56.45 32.31
CA ALA A 264 12.22 -57.66 32.63
C ALA A 264 11.99 -58.10 34.10
N ALA A 265 10.74 -58.30 34.52
CA ALA A 265 10.44 -58.98 35.78
C ALA A 265 8.97 -59.32 35.90
N ILE A 266 8.39 -60.11 34.99
CA ILE A 266 7.22 -60.94 35.32
C ILE A 266 7.32 -62.17 34.44
N ARG A 267 8.09 -63.18 34.90
CA ARG A 267 7.95 -64.61 34.46
C ARG A 267 6.83 -65.24 35.27
N PRO A 268 5.75 -65.75 34.68
CA PRO A 268 4.77 -66.54 35.40
C PRO A 268 5.37 -67.93 35.79
N PRO A 269 5.00 -68.52 36.94
CA PRO A 269 5.52 -69.83 37.40
C PRO A 269 5.05 -70.96 36.48
N ARG A 270 5.98 -71.82 36.09
CA ARG A 270 5.70 -73.05 35.31
C ARG A 270 4.77 -73.95 36.06
N ALA A 271 3.59 -74.19 35.52
CA ALA A 271 2.69 -75.27 36.00
C ALA A 271 3.34 -76.67 35.86
N ARG A 272 3.50 -77.35 36.95
CA ARG A 272 3.89 -78.77 37.03
C ARG A 272 2.76 -79.64 36.45
N ARG A 273 3.01 -80.26 35.32
CA ARG A 273 2.16 -81.37 34.88
C ARG A 273 2.40 -82.58 35.83
N GLN A 274 1.37 -82.95 36.59
CA GLN A 274 1.29 -84.29 37.17
C GLN A 274 0.82 -85.26 36.12
N GLN A 275 1.62 -86.33 35.91
CA GLN A 275 1.21 -87.49 35.20
C GLN A 275 0.46 -88.40 36.21
N ILE A 276 -0.74 -88.77 35.82
CA ILE A 276 -1.28 -90.18 36.07
C ILE A 276 -2.09 -90.46 34.79
#